data_ae377adb483bbdc3ae0794db5dfda20e
#
_entry.id   ae377adb483bbdc3ae0794db5dfda20e
#
_cell.length_a   1.000
_cell.length_b   1.000
_cell.length_c   1.000
_cell.angle_alpha   90.00
_cell.angle_beta   90.00
_cell.angle_gamma   90.00
#
_symmetry.space_group_name_H-M   'P 1'
#
loop_
_entity.id
_entity.type
_entity.pdbx_description
1 polymer ?
#
loop_
_entity_poly.entity_id
_entity_poly.type
_entity_poly.pdbx_seq_one_letter_code
_entity_poly.pdbx_strand_id
1 'polypeptide(L)'
;MLLLITGASGMGKTTVRKIVAAQFADQLESAELAEVAGPPEWSLRWRHQAVEKAVQRAVKVQRDGKHFLLCGDPVPPAEVYAAPSADQPESIAVCLLDASEDSQRLRLMDRGDAPSLIPNHIAFARWMREHIANPRHRLDVIKQGGWEEMQWDRWITATDQQKAWKSHRIDTTGLDPVDVGELAATWIRQQMLSIRHQPHFPNKKAPQPGLGSKQALPAIPRLW
;
A
#
# COMPACT_ATOMS: atom_id res chain seq x y z
N MET A 1 -14.86 1.74 -1.60
CA MET A 1 -13.53 2.11 -1.02
C MET A 1 -12.40 1.33 -1.64
N LEU A 2 -11.18 1.87 -1.59
CA LEU A 2 -9.95 1.16 -1.84
C LEU A 2 -9.31 0.72 -0.51
N LEU A 3 -9.10 -0.57 -0.34
CA LEU A 3 -8.36 -1.17 0.76
C LEU A 3 -6.95 -1.52 0.28
N LEU A 4 -5.92 -1.10 1.00
CA LEU A 4 -4.53 -1.50 0.76
C LEU A 4 -4.05 -2.35 1.93
N ILE A 5 -3.72 -3.62 1.68
CA ILE A 5 -2.92 -4.43 2.61
C ILE A 5 -1.51 -4.52 2.04
N THR A 6 -0.57 -3.88 2.70
CA THR A 6 0.83 -3.78 2.26
C THR A 6 1.82 -4.30 3.30
N GLY A 7 3.09 -4.28 2.98
CA GLY A 7 4.20 -4.73 3.81
C GLY A 7 5.35 -5.20 2.93
N ALA A 8 6.53 -5.34 3.47
CA ALA A 8 7.69 -5.84 2.74
C ALA A 8 7.53 -7.31 2.30
N SER A 9 8.46 -7.82 1.51
CA SER A 9 8.53 -9.25 1.19
C SER A 9 8.64 -10.10 2.47
N GLY A 10 8.00 -11.26 2.48
CA GLY A 10 7.98 -12.16 3.65
C GLY A 10 6.93 -11.82 4.72
N MET A 11 6.10 -10.77 4.55
CA MET A 11 5.08 -10.38 5.54
C MET A 11 3.74 -11.14 5.42
N GLY A 12 3.59 -12.06 4.47
CA GLY A 12 2.40 -12.92 4.36
C GLY A 12 1.25 -12.34 3.52
N LYS A 13 1.46 -11.24 2.77
CA LYS A 13 0.42 -10.55 1.99
C LYS A 13 -0.41 -11.46 1.08
N THR A 14 0.24 -12.26 0.24
CA THR A 14 -0.45 -13.17 -0.71
C THR A 14 -1.28 -14.24 0.02
N THR A 15 -0.81 -14.72 1.17
CA THR A 15 -1.55 -15.68 1.99
C THR A 15 -2.80 -15.02 2.60
N VAL A 16 -2.64 -13.84 3.20
CA VAL A 16 -3.74 -13.04 3.74
C VAL A 16 -4.77 -12.73 2.64
N ARG A 17 -4.31 -12.31 1.45
CA ARG A 17 -5.21 -12.04 0.32
C ARG A 17 -6.11 -13.24 0.01
N LYS A 18 -5.55 -14.46 -0.07
CA LYS A 18 -6.33 -15.68 -0.36
C LYS A 18 -7.42 -15.93 0.68
N ILE A 19 -7.10 -15.73 1.97
CA ILE A 19 -8.03 -15.92 3.07
C ILE A 19 -9.17 -14.90 3.01
N VAL A 20 -8.84 -13.61 2.93
CA VAL A 20 -9.85 -12.54 2.93
C VAL A 20 -10.68 -12.52 1.66
N ALA A 21 -10.10 -12.84 0.49
CA ALA A 21 -10.85 -12.93 -0.75
C ALA A 21 -11.94 -14.01 -0.70
N ALA A 22 -11.67 -15.14 -0.05
CA ALA A 22 -12.66 -16.20 0.15
C ALA A 22 -13.78 -15.77 1.11
N GLN A 23 -13.45 -15.05 2.19
CA GLN A 23 -14.44 -14.60 3.20
C GLN A 23 -15.36 -13.48 2.69
N PHE A 24 -14.91 -12.67 1.75
CA PHE A 24 -15.61 -11.46 1.27
C PHE A 24 -15.96 -11.51 -0.23
N ALA A 25 -16.08 -12.68 -0.84
CA ALA A 25 -16.24 -12.85 -2.29
C ALA A 25 -17.37 -12.01 -2.91
N ASP A 26 -18.48 -11.83 -2.18
CA ASP A 26 -19.64 -11.06 -2.64
C ASP A 26 -19.45 -9.54 -2.51
N GLN A 27 -18.57 -9.08 -1.61
CA GLN A 27 -18.43 -7.67 -1.23
C GLN A 27 -17.09 -7.06 -1.68
N LEU A 28 -16.10 -7.91 -2.00
CA LEU A 28 -14.72 -7.51 -2.23
C LEU A 28 -14.17 -8.12 -3.51
N GLU A 29 -13.62 -7.29 -4.37
CA GLU A 29 -12.70 -7.74 -5.42
C GLU A 29 -11.27 -7.52 -4.94
N SER A 30 -10.37 -8.49 -5.16
CA SER A 30 -8.97 -8.37 -4.76
C SER A 30 -8.03 -8.64 -5.91
N ALA A 31 -6.92 -7.89 -5.98
CA ALA A 31 -5.89 -8.09 -6.99
C ALA A 31 -4.48 -7.75 -6.48
N GLU A 32 -3.48 -8.30 -7.14
CA GLU A 32 -2.09 -7.84 -7.14
C GLU A 32 -1.87 -6.89 -8.32
N LEU A 33 -0.78 -6.12 -8.32
CA LEU A 33 -0.49 -5.16 -9.40
C LEU A 33 -0.39 -5.83 -10.77
N ALA A 34 0.24 -7.00 -10.83
CA ALA A 34 0.40 -7.74 -12.09
C ALA A 34 -0.94 -8.19 -12.69
N GLU A 35 -1.94 -8.48 -11.86
CA GLU A 35 -3.29 -8.85 -12.32
C GLU A 35 -4.05 -7.65 -12.89
N VAL A 36 -3.73 -6.44 -12.43
CA VAL A 36 -4.37 -5.19 -12.90
C VAL A 36 -3.64 -4.58 -14.09
N ALA A 37 -2.31 -4.62 -14.09
CA ALA A 37 -1.48 -3.87 -15.04
C ALA A 37 -0.76 -4.74 -16.07
N GLY A 38 -0.78 -6.06 -15.91
CA GLY A 38 0.01 -7.00 -16.71
C GLY A 38 1.40 -7.28 -16.12
N PRO A 39 2.23 -8.05 -16.80
CA PRO A 39 3.53 -8.48 -16.28
C PRO A 39 4.41 -7.33 -15.80
N PRO A 40 5.15 -7.48 -14.69
CA PRO A 40 5.97 -6.42 -14.13
C PRO A 40 7.21 -6.15 -14.99
N GLU A 41 7.52 -4.86 -15.19
CA GLU A 41 8.72 -4.40 -15.87
C GLU A 41 9.88 -4.10 -14.91
N TRP A 42 9.75 -4.41 -13.62
CA TRP A 42 10.75 -4.18 -12.57
C TRP A 42 11.28 -2.74 -12.52
N SER A 43 10.43 -1.75 -12.86
CA SER A 43 10.73 -0.33 -12.78
C SER A 43 9.78 0.39 -11.84
N LEU A 44 10.26 1.48 -11.22
CA LEU A 44 9.43 2.32 -10.38
C LEU A 44 8.31 3.00 -11.20
N ARG A 45 8.60 3.36 -12.45
CA ARG A 45 7.62 3.91 -13.38
C ARG A 45 6.47 2.93 -13.65
N TRP A 46 6.80 1.67 -13.97
CA TRP A 46 5.78 0.63 -14.15
C TRP A 46 4.92 0.48 -12.89
N ARG A 47 5.55 0.42 -11.72
CA ARG A 47 4.81 0.27 -10.46
C ARG A 47 3.85 1.43 -10.20
N HIS A 48 4.26 2.66 -10.44
CA HIS A 48 3.37 3.82 -10.31
C HIS A 48 2.18 3.76 -11.26
N GLN A 49 2.40 3.39 -12.52
CA GLN A 49 1.34 3.21 -13.52
C GLN A 49 0.43 2.04 -13.14
N ALA A 50 0.97 0.96 -12.59
CA ALA A 50 0.19 -0.17 -12.09
C ALA A 50 -0.68 0.22 -10.89
N VAL A 51 -0.14 1.02 -9.96
CA VAL A 51 -0.90 1.57 -8.83
C VAL A 51 -2.02 2.48 -9.32
N GLU A 52 -1.78 3.35 -10.30
CA GLU A 52 -2.85 4.15 -10.91
C GLU A 52 -3.96 3.28 -11.49
N LYS A 53 -3.62 2.24 -12.26
CA LYS A 53 -4.61 1.28 -12.77
C LYS A 53 -5.40 0.58 -11.66
N ALA A 54 -4.75 0.26 -10.54
CA ALA A 54 -5.40 -0.32 -9.36
C ALA A 54 -6.39 0.67 -8.72
N VAL A 55 -6.03 1.95 -8.62
CA VAL A 55 -6.94 3.01 -8.15
C VAL A 55 -8.15 3.16 -9.09
N GLN A 56 -7.94 3.19 -10.40
CA GLN A 56 -9.02 3.23 -11.38
C GLN A 56 -9.91 1.98 -11.32
N ARG A 57 -9.32 0.80 -11.07
CA ARG A 57 -10.08 -0.44 -10.85
C ARG A 57 -10.95 -0.33 -9.60
N ALA A 58 -10.45 0.25 -8.51
CA ALA A 58 -11.22 0.48 -7.29
C ALA A 58 -12.45 1.37 -7.56
N VAL A 59 -12.29 2.44 -8.34
CA VAL A 59 -13.41 3.33 -8.73
C VAL A 59 -14.46 2.56 -9.54
N LYS A 60 -14.05 1.69 -10.47
CA LYS A 60 -14.96 0.86 -11.25
C LYS A 60 -15.73 -0.11 -10.35
N VAL A 61 -15.01 -0.85 -9.51
CA VAL A 61 -15.59 -1.85 -8.59
C VAL A 61 -16.58 -1.22 -7.60
N GLN A 62 -16.34 0.02 -7.16
CA GLN A 62 -17.28 0.76 -6.32
C GLN A 62 -18.61 1.06 -7.03
N ARG A 63 -18.61 1.34 -8.33
CA ARG A 63 -19.83 1.54 -9.11
C ARG A 63 -20.69 0.29 -9.17
N ASP A 64 -20.03 -0.89 -9.08
CA ASP A 64 -20.69 -2.20 -9.01
C ASP A 64 -21.12 -2.57 -7.56
N GLY A 65 -21.04 -1.63 -6.62
CA GLY A 65 -21.43 -1.80 -5.21
C GLY A 65 -20.46 -2.63 -4.37
N LYS A 66 -19.25 -2.89 -4.86
CA LYS A 66 -18.22 -3.65 -4.15
C LYS A 66 -17.06 -2.76 -3.68
N HIS A 67 -16.20 -3.31 -2.84
CA HIS A 67 -14.93 -2.70 -2.44
C HIS A 67 -13.77 -3.36 -3.20
N PHE A 68 -12.64 -2.66 -3.31
CA PHE A 68 -11.44 -3.19 -3.97
C PHE A 68 -10.29 -3.31 -2.98
N LEU A 69 -9.68 -4.49 -2.92
CA LEU A 69 -8.49 -4.78 -2.12
C LEU A 69 -7.26 -4.93 -3.01
N LEU A 70 -6.33 -4.01 -2.89
CA LEU A 70 -4.97 -4.15 -3.43
C LEU A 70 -4.11 -4.83 -2.37
N CYS A 71 -3.64 -6.05 -2.66
CA CYS A 71 -2.87 -6.87 -1.71
C CYS A 71 -2.02 -7.90 -2.45
N GLY A 72 -0.77 -8.05 -2.04
CA GLY A 72 0.21 -8.98 -2.62
C GLY A 72 1.55 -8.30 -2.83
N ASP A 73 1.55 -7.11 -3.37
CA ASP A 73 2.73 -6.31 -3.65
C ASP A 73 3.17 -5.44 -2.47
N PRO A 74 4.47 -5.08 -2.38
CA PRO A 74 4.98 -4.17 -1.35
C PRO A 74 4.76 -2.70 -1.73
N VAL A 75 3.50 -2.30 -1.93
CA VAL A 75 3.12 -0.95 -2.36
C VAL A 75 3.19 0.02 -1.18
N PRO A 76 4.05 1.06 -1.21
CA PRO A 76 4.01 2.12 -0.22
C PRO A 76 2.68 2.90 -0.27
N PRO A 77 2.07 3.23 0.88
CA PRO A 77 0.82 4.00 0.90
C PRO A 77 0.89 5.32 0.13
N ALA A 78 2.03 6.01 0.19
CA ALA A 78 2.24 7.25 -0.55
C ALA A 78 2.01 7.11 -2.06
N GLU A 79 2.34 5.98 -2.66
CA GLU A 79 2.12 5.75 -4.09
C GLU A 79 0.63 5.68 -4.43
N VAL A 80 -0.19 5.09 -3.55
CA VAL A 80 -1.65 5.04 -3.75
C VAL A 80 -2.26 6.43 -3.62
N TYR A 81 -1.86 7.21 -2.61
CA TYR A 81 -2.35 8.57 -2.43
C TYR A 81 -1.85 9.55 -3.49
N ALA A 82 -0.65 9.34 -4.02
CA ALA A 82 -0.08 10.15 -5.09
C ALA A 82 -0.57 9.76 -6.50
N ALA A 83 -1.27 8.65 -6.65
CA ALA A 83 -1.82 8.23 -7.95
C ALA A 83 -2.76 9.31 -8.51
N PRO A 84 -2.74 9.61 -9.83
CA PRO A 84 -3.55 10.67 -10.43
C PRO A 84 -5.03 10.60 -10.07
N SER A 85 -5.62 9.41 -10.03
CA SER A 85 -7.04 9.18 -9.72
C SER A 85 -7.35 8.94 -8.23
N ALA A 86 -6.40 9.18 -7.31
CA ALA A 86 -6.57 8.84 -5.89
C ALA A 86 -7.66 9.66 -5.15
N ASP A 87 -8.16 10.72 -5.75
CA ASP A 87 -9.28 11.53 -5.25
C ASP A 87 -10.67 11.00 -5.65
N GLN A 88 -10.73 9.95 -6.49
CA GLN A 88 -12.01 9.41 -6.99
C GLN A 88 -12.61 8.29 -6.11
N PRO A 89 -11.83 7.39 -5.46
CA PRO A 89 -12.40 6.47 -4.48
C PRO A 89 -13.05 7.21 -3.31
N GLU A 90 -14.19 6.71 -2.81
CA GLU A 90 -14.85 7.29 -1.61
C GLU A 90 -13.90 7.41 -0.43
N SER A 91 -13.05 6.41 -0.24
CA SER A 91 -12.02 6.40 0.79
C SER A 91 -10.90 5.42 0.45
N ILE A 92 -9.72 5.67 1.03
CA ILE A 92 -8.56 4.78 0.98
C ILE A 92 -8.23 4.41 2.43
N ALA A 93 -8.16 3.11 2.72
CA ALA A 93 -7.73 2.61 4.02
C ALA A 93 -6.53 1.69 3.88
N VAL A 94 -5.59 1.79 4.82
CA VAL A 94 -4.29 1.10 4.74
C VAL A 94 -4.05 0.24 5.97
N CYS A 95 -3.64 -1.01 5.72
CA CYS A 95 -3.14 -1.94 6.71
C CYS A 95 -1.72 -2.37 6.35
N LEU A 96 -0.78 -2.19 7.28
CA LEU A 96 0.58 -2.69 7.19
C LEU A 96 0.66 -4.07 7.85
N LEU A 97 1.03 -5.08 7.10
CA LEU A 97 1.54 -6.33 7.66
C LEU A 97 3.03 -6.16 7.94
N ASP A 98 3.42 -6.44 9.16
CA ASP A 98 4.80 -6.29 9.61
C ASP A 98 5.22 -7.50 10.45
N ALA A 99 6.52 -7.70 10.63
CA ALA A 99 7.08 -8.75 11.46
C ALA A 99 8.46 -8.34 12.01
N SER A 100 8.94 -9.06 13.01
CA SER A 100 10.34 -8.96 13.42
C SER A 100 11.28 -9.32 12.27
N GLU A 101 12.47 -8.76 12.27
CA GLU A 101 13.47 -9.03 11.23
C GLU A 101 13.87 -10.49 11.17
N ASP A 102 13.93 -11.16 12.33
CA ASP A 102 14.24 -12.58 12.40
C ASP A 102 13.13 -13.42 11.77
N SER A 103 11.86 -13.13 12.07
CA SER A 103 10.73 -13.80 11.44
C SER A 103 10.69 -13.55 9.93
N GLN A 104 10.97 -12.31 9.50
CA GLN A 104 11.06 -11.98 8.08
C GLN A 104 12.18 -12.76 7.40
N ARG A 105 13.37 -12.78 8.00
CA ARG A 105 14.53 -13.51 7.49
C ARG A 105 14.22 -15.00 7.32
N LEU A 106 13.69 -15.65 8.34
CA LEU A 106 13.31 -17.07 8.28
C LEU A 106 12.33 -17.33 7.14
N ARG A 107 11.24 -16.54 7.03
CA ARG A 107 10.24 -16.71 5.97
C ARG A 107 10.81 -16.51 4.56
N LEU A 108 11.76 -15.58 4.39
CA LEU A 108 12.43 -15.37 3.10
C LEU A 108 13.35 -16.54 2.76
N MET A 109 14.09 -17.07 3.73
CA MET A 109 14.93 -18.27 3.55
C MET A 109 14.09 -19.51 3.20
N ASP A 110 13.00 -19.75 3.93
CA ASP A 110 12.08 -20.87 3.70
C ASP A 110 11.41 -20.80 2.33
N ARG A 111 11.17 -19.59 1.82
CA ARG A 111 10.66 -19.36 0.46
C ARG A 111 11.71 -19.59 -0.63
N GLY A 112 12.99 -19.68 -0.27
CA GLY A 112 14.09 -19.89 -1.21
C GLY A 112 14.62 -18.59 -1.84
N ASP A 113 14.41 -17.45 -1.21
CA ASP A 113 14.98 -16.17 -1.68
C ASP A 113 16.50 -16.21 -1.63
N ALA A 114 17.15 -15.60 -2.64
CA ALA A 114 18.60 -15.54 -2.68
C ALA A 114 19.15 -14.83 -1.40
N PRO A 115 20.09 -15.42 -0.67
CA PRO A 115 20.62 -14.85 0.57
C PRO A 115 21.14 -13.41 0.42
N SER A 116 21.65 -13.04 -0.76
CA SER A 116 22.13 -11.71 -1.10
C SER A 116 21.02 -10.65 -1.15
N LEU A 117 19.75 -11.04 -1.35
CA LEU A 117 18.61 -10.12 -1.42
C LEU A 117 17.94 -9.90 -0.05
N ILE A 118 18.12 -10.82 0.90
CA ILE A 118 17.47 -10.75 2.21
C ILE A 118 17.77 -9.43 2.96
N PRO A 119 19.03 -8.93 3.02
CA PRO A 119 19.31 -7.64 3.66
C PRO A 119 18.51 -6.49 3.06
N ASN A 120 18.31 -6.51 1.75
CA ASN A 120 17.53 -5.49 1.05
C ASN A 120 16.05 -5.53 1.45
N HIS A 121 15.45 -6.72 1.50
CA HIS A 121 14.06 -6.88 1.94
C HIS A 121 13.85 -6.39 3.38
N ILE A 122 14.82 -6.64 4.27
CA ILE A 122 14.80 -6.15 5.65
C ILE A 122 14.94 -4.63 5.70
N ALA A 123 15.87 -4.06 4.93
CA ALA A 123 16.05 -2.61 4.84
C ALA A 123 14.77 -1.91 4.33
N PHE A 124 14.08 -2.52 3.36
CA PHE A 124 12.82 -2.00 2.86
C PHE A 124 11.71 -2.09 3.92
N ALA A 125 11.65 -3.15 4.72
CA ALA A 125 10.70 -3.25 5.83
C ALA A 125 10.91 -2.16 6.87
N ARG A 126 12.17 -1.85 7.24
CA ARG A 126 12.52 -0.73 8.11
C ARG A 126 12.06 0.59 7.53
N TRP A 127 12.41 0.85 6.27
CA TRP A 127 12.00 2.06 5.57
C TRP A 127 10.47 2.20 5.53
N MET A 128 9.73 1.13 5.23
CA MET A 128 8.27 1.15 5.17
C MET A 128 7.65 1.52 6.52
N ARG A 129 8.17 0.98 7.64
CA ARG A 129 7.73 1.34 8.99
C ARG A 129 7.92 2.83 9.28
N GLU A 130 9.10 3.35 8.95
CA GLU A 130 9.43 4.76 9.18
C GLU A 130 8.65 5.68 8.24
N HIS A 131 8.47 5.28 6.97
CA HIS A 131 7.67 6.03 6.01
C HIS A 131 6.19 6.12 6.41
N ILE A 132 5.63 5.05 6.97
CA ILE A 132 4.25 5.07 7.47
C ILE A 132 4.12 5.93 8.74
N ALA A 133 5.11 5.90 9.63
CA ALA A 133 5.14 6.72 10.84
C ALA A 133 5.43 8.21 10.53
N ASN A 134 6.29 8.47 9.55
CA ASN A 134 6.65 9.81 9.09
C ASN A 134 6.53 9.89 7.56
N PRO A 135 5.43 10.41 7.02
CA PRO A 135 5.16 10.45 5.58
C PRO A 135 6.19 11.20 4.74
N ARG A 136 7.01 12.04 5.36
CA ARG A 136 8.10 12.76 4.68
C ARG A 136 9.43 11.99 4.69
N HIS A 137 9.47 10.84 5.40
CA HIS A 137 10.69 10.05 5.51
C HIS A 137 11.10 9.50 4.15
N ARG A 138 12.29 9.90 3.70
CA ARG A 138 12.96 9.36 2.51
C ARG A 138 12.03 9.11 1.31
N LEU A 139 11.26 10.14 0.93
CA LEU A 139 10.39 10.09 -0.26
C LEU A 139 11.19 9.88 -1.57
N ASP A 140 12.48 10.19 -1.59
CA ASP A 140 13.38 9.93 -2.70
C ASP A 140 13.36 8.46 -3.14
N VAL A 141 13.22 7.52 -2.20
CA VAL A 141 13.16 6.06 -2.44
C VAL A 141 12.06 5.67 -3.42
N ILE A 142 10.94 6.36 -3.36
CA ILE A 142 9.75 6.07 -4.20
C ILE A 142 9.48 7.12 -5.28
N LYS A 143 10.21 8.24 -5.30
CA LYS A 143 10.01 9.30 -6.31
C LYS A 143 11.02 9.25 -7.43
N GLN A 144 12.30 8.97 -7.10
CA GLN A 144 13.39 9.10 -8.04
C GLN A 144 13.32 8.04 -9.16
N GLY A 145 13.15 8.48 -10.41
CA GLY A 145 13.01 7.61 -11.57
C GLY A 145 11.62 6.98 -11.69
N GLY A 146 10.64 7.49 -10.95
CA GLY A 146 9.24 7.09 -11.06
C GLY A 146 8.50 7.78 -12.21
N TRP A 147 7.19 7.64 -12.19
CA TRP A 147 6.30 8.26 -13.17
C TRP A 147 5.99 9.70 -12.79
N GLU A 148 6.16 10.63 -13.74
CA GLU A 148 6.07 12.07 -13.55
C GLU A 148 4.67 12.59 -13.22
N GLU A 149 3.60 11.85 -13.57
CA GLU A 149 2.21 12.26 -13.31
C GLU A 149 1.76 12.03 -11.85
N MET A 150 2.61 11.40 -11.02
CA MET A 150 2.29 11.17 -9.61
C MET A 150 2.14 12.48 -8.83
N GLN A 151 1.04 12.61 -8.09
CA GLN A 151 0.62 13.82 -7.35
C GLN A 151 1.12 13.78 -5.90
N TRP A 152 2.43 13.85 -5.68
CA TRP A 152 3.05 13.67 -4.35
C TRP A 152 2.58 14.65 -3.29
N ASP A 153 2.11 15.84 -3.69
CA ASP A 153 1.58 16.86 -2.76
C ASP A 153 0.29 16.38 -2.07
N ARG A 154 -0.49 15.49 -2.72
CA ARG A 154 -1.68 14.88 -2.09
C ARG A 154 -1.30 14.03 -0.89
N TRP A 155 -0.24 13.23 -1.00
CA TRP A 155 0.27 12.44 0.11
C TRP A 155 0.65 13.32 1.29
N ILE A 156 1.43 14.38 1.04
CA ILE A 156 1.87 15.31 2.08
C ILE A 156 0.66 16.02 2.73
N THR A 157 -0.28 16.50 1.91
CA THR A 157 -1.50 17.18 2.41
C THR A 157 -2.38 16.24 3.23
N ALA A 158 -2.60 15.00 2.76
CA ALA A 158 -3.42 14.01 3.48
C ALA A 158 -2.84 13.67 4.84
N THR A 159 -1.51 13.63 4.96
CA THR A 159 -0.82 13.32 6.21
C THR A 159 -0.69 14.52 7.15
N ASP A 160 -0.51 15.73 6.65
CA ASP A 160 -0.48 16.95 7.47
C ASP A 160 -1.84 17.24 8.13
N GLN A 161 -2.92 16.89 7.47
CA GLN A 161 -4.27 17.03 8.01
C GLN A 161 -4.61 15.98 9.09
N GLN A 162 -3.75 15.05 9.41
CA GLN A 162 -3.73 13.97 10.42
C GLN A 162 -5.05 13.26 10.74
N LYS A 163 -6.21 13.86 10.38
CA LYS A 163 -7.55 13.29 10.60
C LYS A 163 -7.91 12.19 9.58
N ALA A 164 -7.23 12.17 8.44
CA ALA A 164 -7.50 11.24 7.35
C ALA A 164 -6.50 10.07 7.25
N TRP A 165 -5.28 10.26 7.81
CA TRP A 165 -4.25 9.22 7.75
C TRP A 165 -4.23 8.39 9.03
N LYS A 166 -4.79 7.19 8.97
CA LYS A 166 -4.59 6.16 9.99
C LYS A 166 -4.23 4.87 9.26
N SER A 167 -2.97 4.46 9.38
CA SER A 167 -2.60 3.10 9.03
C SER A 167 -2.89 2.16 10.20
N HIS A 168 -3.52 1.05 9.91
CA HIS A 168 -3.57 -0.08 10.83
C HIS A 168 -2.30 -0.91 10.67
N ARG A 169 -1.77 -1.47 11.77
CA ARG A 169 -0.61 -2.38 11.72
C ARG A 169 -1.00 -3.72 12.34
N ILE A 170 -0.69 -4.80 11.63
CA ILE A 170 -0.79 -6.16 12.14
C ILE A 170 0.64 -6.69 12.25
N ASP A 171 1.08 -6.97 13.48
CA ASP A 171 2.33 -7.69 13.73
C ASP A 171 2.08 -9.19 13.50
N THR A 172 2.73 -9.73 12.49
CA THR A 172 2.59 -11.14 12.09
C THR A 172 3.66 -12.03 12.70
N THR A 173 4.50 -11.51 13.62
CA THR A 173 5.57 -12.25 14.29
C THR A 173 5.00 -13.43 15.07
N GLY A 174 5.44 -14.65 14.75
CA GLY A 174 5.02 -15.86 15.46
C GLY A 174 3.56 -16.27 15.28
N LEU A 175 2.77 -15.54 14.47
CA LEU A 175 1.37 -15.88 14.21
C LEU A 175 1.25 -16.90 13.09
N ASP A 176 0.24 -17.75 13.21
CA ASP A 176 -0.20 -18.62 12.13
C ASP A 176 -0.83 -17.79 10.98
N PRO A 177 -0.66 -18.19 9.72
CA PRO A 177 -1.26 -17.49 8.58
C PRO A 177 -2.79 -17.33 8.68
N VAL A 178 -3.49 -18.26 9.31
CA VAL A 178 -4.95 -18.18 9.51
C VAL A 178 -5.29 -17.06 10.49
N ASP A 179 -4.56 -16.95 11.61
CA ASP A 179 -4.76 -15.90 12.60
C ASP A 179 -4.51 -14.51 12.00
N VAL A 180 -3.46 -14.36 11.19
CA VAL A 180 -3.18 -13.10 10.47
C VAL A 180 -4.32 -12.78 9.49
N GLY A 181 -4.86 -13.79 8.81
CA GLY A 181 -6.02 -13.66 7.93
C GLY A 181 -7.25 -13.14 8.67
N GLU A 182 -7.55 -13.67 9.84
CA GLU A 182 -8.68 -13.24 10.67
C GLU A 182 -8.52 -11.81 11.23
N LEU A 183 -7.30 -11.44 11.62
CA LEU A 183 -7.00 -10.05 12.01
C LEU A 183 -7.23 -9.08 10.84
N ALA A 184 -6.78 -9.45 9.64
CA ALA A 184 -6.99 -8.66 8.43
C ALA A 184 -8.48 -8.59 8.06
N ALA A 185 -9.22 -9.70 8.17
CA ALA A 185 -10.65 -9.75 7.92
C ALA A 185 -11.42 -8.86 8.91
N THR A 186 -11.03 -8.87 10.18
CA THR A 186 -11.61 -8.00 11.20
C THR A 186 -11.39 -6.53 10.88
N TRP A 187 -10.16 -6.14 10.47
CA TRP A 187 -9.87 -4.79 10.02
C TRP A 187 -10.72 -4.41 8.78
N ILE A 188 -10.84 -5.28 7.79
CA ILE A 188 -11.66 -5.03 6.59
C ILE A 188 -13.13 -4.77 6.99
N ARG A 189 -13.72 -5.61 7.86
CA ARG A 189 -15.12 -5.40 8.35
C ARG A 189 -15.27 -4.04 9.02
N GLN A 190 -14.32 -3.64 9.85
CA GLN A 190 -14.33 -2.33 10.50
C GLN A 190 -14.29 -1.18 9.49
N GLN A 191 -13.46 -1.28 8.45
CA GLN A 191 -13.39 -0.25 7.41
C GLN A 191 -14.71 -0.16 6.62
N MET A 192 -15.30 -1.29 6.22
CA MET A 192 -16.57 -1.32 5.50
C MET A 192 -17.73 -0.73 6.35
N LEU A 193 -17.72 -0.93 7.65
CA LEU A 193 -18.73 -0.36 8.55
C LEU A 193 -18.53 1.15 8.74
N SER A 194 -17.31 1.64 8.77
CA SER A 194 -17.01 3.06 9.01
C SER A 194 -17.51 3.98 7.90
N ILE A 195 -17.55 3.51 6.64
CA ILE A 195 -18.05 4.29 5.50
C ILE A 195 -19.55 4.55 5.61
N ARG A 196 -20.32 3.58 6.10
CA ARG A 196 -21.77 3.71 6.25
C ARG A 196 -22.18 4.83 7.20
N HIS A 197 -21.25 5.36 7.98
CA HIS A 197 -21.47 6.38 9.01
C HIS A 197 -20.80 7.73 8.70
N GLN A 198 -20.13 7.90 7.55
CA GLN A 198 -19.53 9.18 7.17
C GLN A 198 -20.51 10.02 6.34
N PRO A 199 -20.78 11.28 6.71
CA PRO A 199 -21.53 12.20 5.84
C PRO A 199 -20.70 12.48 4.59
N HIS A 200 -21.35 12.41 3.43
CA HIS A 200 -20.77 12.69 2.12
C HIS A 200 -20.26 14.13 2.05
N PHE A 201 -18.97 14.34 1.89
CA PHE A 201 -18.39 15.68 1.70
C PHE A 201 -18.20 15.98 0.21
N PRO A 202 -18.72 17.10 -0.31
CA PRO A 202 -18.51 17.48 -1.71
C PRO A 202 -17.06 17.92 -1.97
N ASN A 203 -16.53 17.52 -3.14
CA ASN A 203 -15.19 17.80 -3.63
C ASN A 203 -14.76 19.27 -3.50
N LYS A 204 -13.61 19.55 -2.86
CA LYS A 204 -12.92 20.85 -2.90
C LYS A 204 -11.75 20.81 -3.88
N LYS A 205 -11.68 21.83 -4.75
CA LYS A 205 -10.61 22.06 -5.75
C LYS A 205 -9.23 22.23 -5.08
N ALA A 206 -8.18 21.71 -5.74
CA ALA A 206 -6.79 21.75 -5.29
C ALA A 206 -6.12 23.13 -5.41
N PRO A 207 -5.17 23.51 -4.53
CA PRO A 207 -4.28 24.66 -4.67
C PRO A 207 -3.00 24.35 -5.48
N GLN A 208 -2.39 25.37 -6.09
CA GLN A 208 -1.22 25.28 -6.98
C GLN A 208 0.14 25.29 -6.24
N PRO A 209 1.26 24.81 -6.88
CA PRO A 209 2.50 24.44 -6.19
C PRO A 209 3.53 25.56 -6.03
N GLY A 210 4.34 25.46 -4.96
CA GLY A 210 5.53 26.28 -4.71
C GLY A 210 6.82 25.45 -4.74
N LEU A 211 7.89 26.02 -5.31
CA LEU A 211 9.21 25.44 -5.57
C LEU A 211 10.13 25.47 -4.32
N GLY A 212 10.83 24.38 -4.03
CA GLY A 212 11.86 24.31 -2.99
C GLY A 212 13.01 23.33 -3.30
N SER A 213 14.21 23.69 -2.94
CA SER A 213 15.55 23.24 -3.34
C SER A 213 16.00 21.85 -2.85
N LYS A 214 16.94 21.23 -3.60
CA LYS A 214 17.48 19.86 -3.47
C LYS A 214 18.75 19.79 -2.60
N GLN A 215 18.84 18.76 -1.73
CA GLN A 215 20.11 18.16 -1.28
C GLN A 215 20.05 16.64 -1.48
N ALA A 216 21.14 16.06 -1.99
CA ALA A 216 21.23 14.64 -2.31
C ALA A 216 21.75 13.82 -1.11
N LEU A 217 21.09 12.71 -0.80
CA LEU A 217 21.45 11.73 0.23
C LEU A 217 21.81 10.38 -0.42
N PRO A 218 22.60 9.51 0.24
CA PRO A 218 23.05 8.24 -0.34
C PRO A 218 21.88 7.28 -0.65
N ALA A 219 22.02 6.54 -1.75
CA ALA A 219 21.01 5.66 -2.29
C ALA A 219 20.77 4.42 -1.40
N ILE A 220 19.49 4.06 -1.19
CA ILE A 220 19.10 2.73 -0.72
C ILE A 220 19.05 1.80 -1.94
N PRO A 221 19.54 0.54 -1.85
CA PRO A 221 19.50 -0.40 -2.97
C PRO A 221 18.07 -0.59 -3.49
N ARG A 222 17.89 -0.57 -4.80
CA ARG A 222 16.59 -0.82 -5.44
C ARG A 222 16.20 -2.29 -5.26
N LEU A 223 14.95 -2.54 -4.87
CA LEU A 223 14.42 -3.85 -4.46
C LEU A 223 13.39 -4.39 -5.43
N TRP A 224 13.57 -4.15 -6.71
CA TRP A 224 12.74 -4.73 -7.79
C TRP A 224 13.57 -5.38 -8.85
#